data_25c7408883b3e9bc84475b85960e20ea
#
_entry.id   25c7408883b3e9bc84475b85960e20ea
#
_cell.length_a   1.000
_cell.length_b   1.000
_cell.length_c   1.000
_cell.angle_alpha   90.00
_cell.angle_beta   90.00
_cell.angle_gamma   90.00
#
_symmetry.space_group_name_H-M   'P 1'
#
loop_
_entity.id
_entity.type
_entity.pdbx_description
1 polymer ?
#
loop_
_entity_poly.entity_id
_entity_poly.type
_entity_poly.pdbx_seq_one_letter_code
_entity_poly.pdbx_strand_id
1 'polypeptide(L)'
;MTKEELIAFEEDIAAVFNEGKIRAPVHLYFGNEEEMIGVFRTIRPQDWVFCSWRSHYQCLLKGVPKELVREEILAGRSISLCFPEYRIYSSAIVGGVLPIAVGAAMSIQRRGEDSKVYCFLGDMTAETGIAHEAIKYSRNHRLPIHFIVEDNAKSVCTDTREVWNQPRLSFEGADDEYISYYRYETKYPHAGAGVRVQF
;
A
#
# COMPACT_ATOMS: atom_id res chain seq x y z
N MET A 1 11.47 -5.49 12.35
CA MET A 1 12.03 -4.33 11.63
C MET A 1 11.63 -3.08 12.37
N THR A 2 12.57 -2.18 12.62
CA THR A 2 12.34 -0.91 13.32
C THR A 2 12.02 0.23 12.34
N LYS A 3 11.57 1.36 12.87
CA LYS A 3 11.35 2.59 12.09
C LYS A 3 12.62 3.04 11.36
N GLU A 4 13.74 3.03 12.07
CA GLU A 4 15.04 3.45 11.53
C GLU A 4 15.50 2.53 10.39
N GLU A 5 15.23 1.22 10.50
CA GLU A 5 15.55 0.26 9.43
C GLU A 5 14.70 0.48 8.18
N LEU A 6 13.41 0.83 8.34
CA LEU A 6 12.52 1.16 7.21
C LEU A 6 12.99 2.45 6.52
N ILE A 7 13.27 3.51 7.29
CA ILE A 7 13.77 4.78 6.76
C ILE A 7 15.11 4.57 6.03
N ALA A 8 16.05 3.85 6.63
CA ALA A 8 17.36 3.60 6.05
C ALA A 8 17.26 2.82 4.71
N PHE A 9 16.29 1.91 4.60
CA PHE A 9 16.03 1.21 3.33
C PHE A 9 15.58 2.18 2.23
N GLU A 10 14.61 3.05 2.52
CA GLU A 10 14.13 4.01 1.51
C GLU A 10 15.21 5.05 1.15
N GLU A 11 16.04 5.45 2.10
CA GLU A 11 17.18 6.35 1.83
C GLU A 11 18.25 5.71 0.93
N ASP A 12 18.51 4.40 1.09
CA ASP A 12 19.38 3.66 0.14
C ASP A 12 18.77 3.65 -1.27
N ILE A 13 17.48 3.35 -1.38
CA ILE A 13 16.79 3.36 -2.69
C ILE A 13 16.80 4.77 -3.30
N ALA A 14 16.55 5.82 -2.50
CA ALA A 14 16.61 7.20 -2.95
C ALA A 14 18.00 7.55 -3.52
N ALA A 15 19.08 7.19 -2.82
CA ALA A 15 20.44 7.40 -3.26
C ALA A 15 20.73 6.73 -4.61
N VAL A 16 20.36 5.46 -4.74
CA VAL A 16 20.53 4.67 -5.97
C VAL A 16 19.71 5.23 -7.14
N PHE A 17 18.48 5.71 -6.86
CA PHE A 17 17.65 6.37 -7.86
C PHE A 17 18.27 7.68 -8.34
N ASN A 18 18.77 8.51 -7.42
CA ASN A 18 19.41 9.79 -7.74
C ASN A 18 20.70 9.60 -8.56
N GLU A 19 21.41 8.49 -8.38
CA GLU A 19 22.54 8.09 -9.22
C GLU A 19 22.14 7.66 -10.65
N GLY A 20 20.84 7.57 -10.94
CA GLY A 20 20.31 7.17 -12.24
C GLY A 20 20.40 5.67 -12.54
N LYS A 21 20.62 4.86 -11.53
CA LYS A 21 20.73 3.39 -11.67
C LYS A 21 19.36 2.69 -11.81
N ILE A 22 18.26 3.36 -11.41
CA ILE A 22 16.89 2.86 -11.57
C ILE A 22 16.21 3.66 -12.69
N ARG A 23 15.84 2.97 -13.77
CA ARG A 23 15.18 3.59 -14.94
C ARG A 23 13.68 3.24 -15.01
N ALA A 24 13.02 3.31 -13.85
CA ALA A 24 11.62 2.99 -13.70
C ALA A 24 10.99 3.89 -12.61
N PRO A 25 9.66 4.02 -12.56
CA PRO A 25 9.00 4.72 -11.47
C PRO A 25 9.30 4.06 -10.12
N VAL A 26 9.59 4.89 -9.12
CA VAL A 26 9.81 4.48 -7.74
C VAL A 26 8.99 5.39 -6.83
N HIS A 27 8.29 4.83 -5.85
CA HIS A 27 7.47 5.58 -4.90
C HIS A 27 7.89 5.22 -3.49
N LEU A 28 8.65 6.12 -2.88
CA LEU A 28 9.21 5.93 -1.55
C LEU A 28 8.18 6.25 -0.45
N TYR A 29 8.29 5.55 0.66
CA TYR A 29 7.59 5.86 1.91
C TYR A 29 8.43 6.80 2.78
N PHE A 30 7.74 7.58 3.58
CA PHE A 30 8.28 8.32 4.71
C PHE A 30 7.14 8.88 5.55
N GLY A 31 7.31 8.85 6.86
CA GLY A 31 6.44 9.54 7.82
C GLY A 31 5.25 8.73 8.35
N ASN A 32 5.09 7.47 7.90
CA ASN A 32 4.04 6.55 8.38
C ASN A 32 4.60 5.24 8.96
N GLU A 33 5.86 5.24 9.37
CA GLU A 33 6.54 4.03 9.85
C GLU A 33 5.88 3.45 11.09
N GLU A 34 5.50 4.30 12.04
CA GLU A 34 4.88 3.89 13.31
C GLU A 34 3.49 3.26 13.07
N GLU A 35 2.67 3.91 12.24
CA GLU A 35 1.35 3.43 11.85
C GLU A 35 1.46 2.10 11.12
N MET A 36 2.38 2.01 10.15
CA MET A 36 2.61 0.79 9.38
C MET A 36 3.07 -0.36 10.27
N ILE A 37 4.05 -0.13 11.15
CA ILE A 37 4.51 -1.13 12.12
C ILE A 37 3.35 -1.54 13.04
N GLY A 38 2.53 -0.57 13.47
CA GLY A 38 1.34 -0.83 14.29
C GLY A 38 0.37 -1.79 13.60
N VAL A 39 0.02 -1.52 12.34
CA VAL A 39 -0.84 -2.40 11.53
C VAL A 39 -0.24 -3.79 11.38
N PHE A 40 1.05 -3.88 11.07
CA PHE A 40 1.72 -5.17 10.83
C PHE A 40 1.88 -6.05 12.08
N ARG A 41 1.71 -5.50 13.30
CA ARG A 41 1.63 -6.31 14.53
C ARG A 41 0.39 -7.22 14.57
N THR A 42 -0.64 -6.90 13.80
CA THR A 42 -1.88 -7.69 13.71
C THR A 42 -1.88 -8.68 12.55
N ILE A 43 -1.00 -8.53 11.57
CA ILE A 43 -0.91 -9.34 10.36
C ILE A 43 -0.05 -10.59 10.64
N ARG A 44 -0.66 -11.75 10.45
CA ARG A 44 0.02 -13.04 10.68
C ARG A 44 0.76 -13.50 9.41
N PRO A 45 1.72 -14.42 9.50
CA PRO A 45 2.43 -14.94 8.32
C PRO A 45 1.48 -15.53 7.26
N GLN A 46 0.39 -16.19 7.65
CA GLN A 46 -0.60 -16.80 6.75
C GLN A 46 -1.59 -15.81 6.13
N ASP A 47 -1.63 -14.57 6.58
CA ASP A 47 -2.54 -13.56 6.04
C ASP A 47 -1.98 -12.97 4.73
N TRP A 48 -2.87 -12.62 3.81
CA TRP A 48 -2.51 -11.98 2.56
C TRP A 48 -2.47 -10.46 2.70
N VAL A 49 -1.48 -9.85 2.05
CA VAL A 49 -1.34 -8.39 1.97
C VAL A 49 -1.41 -7.96 0.51
N PHE A 50 -2.31 -7.06 0.21
CA PHE A 50 -2.50 -6.45 -1.10
C PHE A 50 -2.23 -4.96 -1.01
N CYS A 51 -1.42 -4.42 -1.94
CA CYS A 51 -0.95 -3.04 -1.90
C CYS A 51 -1.12 -2.32 -3.24
N SER A 52 -1.15 -1.00 -3.17
CA SER A 52 -0.93 -0.14 -4.34
C SER A 52 0.55 -0.17 -4.76
N TRP A 53 0.93 0.69 -5.68
CA TRP A 53 2.31 0.80 -6.20
C TRP A 53 3.37 1.22 -5.17
N ARG A 54 3.00 1.84 -4.04
CA ARG A 54 3.92 2.10 -2.93
C ARG A 54 3.79 0.95 -1.95
N SER A 55 4.78 0.03 -1.94
CA SER A 55 4.65 -1.23 -1.21
C SER A 55 5.94 -1.74 -0.57
N HIS A 56 7.00 -0.92 -0.53
CA HIS A 56 8.29 -1.34 0.02
C HIS A 56 8.16 -1.72 1.49
N TYR A 57 7.56 -0.85 2.32
CA TYR A 57 7.39 -1.12 3.75
C TYR A 57 6.55 -2.37 4.01
N GLN A 58 5.46 -2.57 3.25
CA GLN A 58 4.63 -3.75 3.39
C GLN A 58 5.42 -5.04 3.07
N CYS A 59 6.25 -5.03 2.01
CA CYS A 59 7.11 -6.17 1.68
C CYS A 59 8.09 -6.48 2.81
N LEU A 60 8.78 -5.47 3.32
CA LEU A 60 9.76 -5.60 4.39
C LEU A 60 9.12 -6.10 5.69
N LEU A 61 8.00 -5.52 6.08
CA LEU A 61 7.27 -5.89 7.30
C LEU A 61 6.59 -7.25 7.20
N LYS A 62 6.28 -7.70 5.97
CA LYS A 62 5.79 -9.06 5.71
C LYS A 62 6.90 -10.12 5.78
N GLY A 63 8.15 -9.69 5.94
CA GLY A 63 9.30 -10.56 6.11
C GLY A 63 10.02 -10.92 4.82
N VAL A 64 9.74 -10.24 3.71
CA VAL A 64 10.53 -10.38 2.48
C VAL A 64 11.96 -9.88 2.77
N PRO A 65 13.02 -10.65 2.46
CA PRO A 65 14.39 -10.21 2.64
C PRO A 65 14.65 -8.87 1.93
N LYS A 66 15.28 -7.93 2.61
CA LYS A 66 15.52 -6.59 2.06
C LYS A 66 16.35 -6.61 0.78
N GLU A 67 17.25 -7.56 0.64
CA GLU A 67 18.07 -7.78 -0.54
C GLU A 67 17.20 -8.14 -1.74
N LEU A 68 16.20 -8.99 -1.55
CA LEU A 68 15.26 -9.40 -2.59
C LEU A 68 14.35 -8.25 -3.01
N VAL A 69 13.82 -7.48 -2.06
CA VAL A 69 13.03 -6.27 -2.36
C VAL A 69 13.88 -5.28 -3.15
N ARG A 70 15.11 -5.05 -2.73
CA ARG A 70 16.05 -4.15 -3.40
C ARG A 70 16.36 -4.61 -4.83
N GLU A 71 16.61 -5.90 -5.04
CA GLU A 71 16.86 -6.49 -6.36
C GLU A 71 15.70 -6.22 -7.33
N GLU A 72 14.45 -6.46 -6.89
CA GLU A 72 13.26 -6.19 -7.68
C GLU A 72 13.11 -4.70 -8.04
N ILE A 73 13.40 -3.82 -7.09
CA ILE A 73 13.38 -2.36 -7.33
C ILE A 73 14.43 -1.96 -8.37
N LEU A 74 15.66 -2.46 -8.25
CA LEU A 74 16.75 -2.20 -9.22
C LEU A 74 16.43 -2.75 -10.61
N ALA A 75 15.70 -3.85 -10.68
CA ALA A 75 15.20 -4.43 -11.92
C ALA A 75 14.00 -3.67 -12.53
N GLY A 76 13.59 -2.54 -11.90
CA GLY A 76 12.53 -1.68 -12.40
C GLY A 76 11.11 -2.11 -12.03
N ARG A 77 10.95 -3.00 -11.06
CA ARG A 77 9.64 -3.54 -10.65
C ARG A 77 9.11 -2.96 -9.33
N SER A 78 9.63 -1.83 -8.89
CA SER A 78 9.23 -1.16 -7.63
C SER A 78 7.71 -1.00 -7.46
N ILE A 79 7.00 -0.65 -8.55
CA ILE A 79 5.56 -0.38 -8.51
C ILE A 79 4.66 -1.61 -8.65
N SER A 80 5.25 -2.80 -8.77
CA SER A 80 4.55 -4.06 -8.99
C SER A 80 5.23 -5.24 -8.28
N LEU A 81 5.67 -5.02 -7.05
CA LEU A 81 6.29 -6.06 -6.22
C LEU A 81 5.29 -7.18 -5.94
N CYS A 82 5.72 -8.41 -6.16
CA CYS A 82 4.89 -9.59 -5.99
C CYS A 82 5.73 -10.74 -5.44
N PHE A 83 5.46 -11.13 -4.19
CA PHE A 83 6.13 -12.23 -3.49
C PHE A 83 5.08 -13.20 -2.92
N PRO A 84 4.55 -14.12 -3.76
CA PRO A 84 3.46 -15.02 -3.35
C PRO A 84 3.84 -15.93 -2.17
N GLU A 85 5.11 -16.30 -2.04
CA GLU A 85 5.64 -17.09 -0.94
C GLU A 85 5.54 -16.37 0.41
N TYR A 86 5.55 -15.04 0.39
CA TYR A 86 5.31 -14.16 1.54
C TYR A 86 3.86 -13.68 1.61
N ARG A 87 3.00 -14.13 0.69
CA ARG A 87 1.59 -13.72 0.59
C ARG A 87 1.42 -12.21 0.47
N ILE A 88 2.22 -11.58 -0.38
CA ILE A 88 2.12 -10.17 -0.71
C ILE A 88 2.05 -9.94 -2.21
N TYR A 89 1.17 -9.02 -2.60
CA TYR A 89 0.93 -8.65 -3.99
C TYR A 89 0.69 -7.14 -4.09
N SER A 90 1.37 -6.45 -5.00
CA SER A 90 1.10 -5.05 -5.31
C SER A 90 0.72 -4.83 -6.77
N SER A 91 0.01 -3.75 -7.03
CA SER A 91 -0.43 -3.38 -8.37
C SER A 91 -0.23 -1.89 -8.63
N ALA A 92 0.28 -1.57 -9.82
CA ALA A 92 0.41 -0.20 -10.30
C ALA A 92 -0.92 0.41 -10.79
N ILE A 93 -1.97 -0.39 -10.90
CA ILE A 93 -3.29 0.06 -11.39
C ILE A 93 -4.08 0.62 -10.20
N VAL A 94 -4.48 1.89 -10.30
CA VAL A 94 -5.31 2.55 -9.28
C VAL A 94 -6.60 1.76 -9.07
N GLY A 95 -6.87 1.35 -7.83
CA GLY A 95 -8.04 0.56 -7.48
C GLY A 95 -8.01 -0.90 -7.95
N GLY A 96 -7.10 -1.29 -8.84
CA GLY A 96 -7.06 -2.62 -9.43
C GLY A 96 -6.82 -3.75 -8.42
N VAL A 97 -6.12 -3.46 -7.33
CA VAL A 97 -5.86 -4.43 -6.27
C VAL A 97 -7.12 -4.78 -5.46
N LEU A 98 -8.10 -3.88 -5.38
CA LEU A 98 -9.27 -4.03 -4.51
C LEU A 98 -10.14 -5.25 -4.88
N PRO A 99 -10.60 -5.43 -6.14
CA PRO A 99 -11.40 -6.61 -6.49
C PRO A 99 -10.59 -7.90 -6.40
N ILE A 100 -9.26 -7.86 -6.62
CA ILE A 100 -8.40 -9.03 -6.44
C ILE A 100 -8.36 -9.44 -4.96
N ALA A 101 -8.20 -8.48 -4.05
CA ALA A 101 -8.23 -8.71 -2.61
C ALA A 101 -9.57 -9.26 -2.13
N VAL A 102 -10.68 -8.72 -2.64
CA VAL A 102 -12.03 -9.24 -2.37
C VAL A 102 -12.17 -10.69 -2.85
N GLY A 103 -11.70 -11.01 -4.06
CA GLY A 103 -11.70 -12.38 -4.59
C GLY A 103 -10.88 -13.36 -3.75
N ALA A 104 -9.73 -12.92 -3.25
CA ALA A 104 -8.90 -13.70 -2.33
C ALA A 104 -9.63 -13.96 -0.99
N ALA A 105 -10.27 -12.93 -0.42
CA ALA A 105 -11.05 -13.06 0.80
C ALA A 105 -12.27 -14.00 0.63
N MET A 106 -12.95 -13.92 -0.50
CA MET A 106 -14.03 -14.87 -0.85
C MET A 106 -13.52 -16.31 -0.92
N SER A 107 -12.33 -16.52 -1.49
CA SER A 107 -11.71 -17.86 -1.56
C SER A 107 -11.39 -18.41 -0.18
N ILE A 108 -10.80 -17.59 0.69
CA ILE A 108 -10.49 -17.93 2.08
C ILE A 108 -11.77 -18.34 2.81
N GLN A 109 -12.81 -17.51 2.73
CA GLN A 109 -14.10 -17.79 3.38
C GLN A 109 -14.72 -19.11 2.89
N ARG A 110 -14.75 -19.33 1.56
CA ARG A 110 -15.34 -20.56 0.98
C ARG A 110 -14.59 -21.82 1.36
N ARG A 111 -13.29 -21.73 1.58
CA ARG A 111 -12.44 -22.85 2.00
C ARG A 111 -12.38 -23.04 3.51
N GLY A 112 -12.96 -22.13 4.27
CA GLY A 112 -12.92 -22.17 5.74
C GLY A 112 -11.50 -22.01 6.30
N GLU A 113 -10.62 -21.28 5.60
CA GLU A 113 -9.24 -21.06 6.02
C GLU A 113 -9.17 -20.04 7.17
N ASP A 114 -8.30 -20.29 8.13
CA ASP A 114 -7.94 -19.31 9.17
C ASP A 114 -6.86 -18.36 8.68
N SER A 115 -7.20 -17.54 7.70
CA SER A 115 -6.37 -16.42 7.22
C SER A 115 -7.25 -15.23 6.89
N LYS A 116 -6.64 -14.04 6.83
CA LYS A 116 -7.30 -12.79 6.47
C LYS A 116 -6.60 -12.13 5.28
N VAL A 117 -7.27 -11.17 4.71
CA VAL A 117 -6.73 -10.26 3.69
C VAL A 117 -6.60 -8.87 4.28
N TYR A 118 -5.46 -8.24 4.11
CA TYR A 118 -5.22 -6.83 4.42
C TYR A 118 -4.95 -6.09 3.10
N CYS A 119 -5.75 -5.07 2.80
CA CYS A 119 -5.67 -4.33 1.54
C CYS A 119 -5.35 -2.86 1.81
N PHE A 120 -4.14 -2.44 1.44
CA PHE A 120 -3.66 -1.07 1.59
C PHE A 120 -4.00 -0.25 0.34
N LEU A 121 -4.58 0.93 0.55
CA LEU A 121 -4.99 1.84 -0.51
C LEU A 121 -4.77 3.30 -0.10
N GLY A 122 -4.39 4.13 -1.06
CA GLY A 122 -4.25 5.56 -0.83
C GLY A 122 -5.60 6.28 -0.77
N ASP A 123 -5.58 7.47 -0.19
CA ASP A 123 -6.73 8.36 0.01
C ASP A 123 -7.55 8.63 -1.28
N MET A 124 -6.90 8.97 -2.39
CA MET A 124 -7.57 9.17 -3.67
C MET A 124 -8.26 7.89 -4.17
N THR A 125 -7.61 6.72 -3.99
CA THR A 125 -8.18 5.44 -4.38
C THR A 125 -9.41 5.11 -3.53
N ALA A 126 -9.39 5.46 -2.24
CA ALA A 126 -10.50 5.23 -1.32
C ALA A 126 -11.79 5.96 -1.73
N GLU A 127 -11.67 7.11 -2.41
CA GLU A 127 -12.82 7.87 -2.90
C GLU A 127 -13.40 7.35 -4.23
N THR A 128 -12.77 6.35 -4.86
CA THR A 128 -13.28 5.78 -6.12
C THR A 128 -14.49 4.87 -5.92
N GLY A 129 -15.36 4.78 -6.94
CA GLY A 129 -16.51 3.88 -6.91
C GLY A 129 -16.13 2.43 -6.64
N ILE A 130 -15.01 1.95 -7.24
CA ILE A 130 -14.54 0.58 -7.02
C ILE A 130 -14.14 0.31 -5.56
N ALA A 131 -13.61 1.30 -4.84
CA ALA A 131 -13.31 1.15 -3.41
C ALA A 131 -14.59 1.03 -2.59
N HIS A 132 -15.55 1.91 -2.83
CA HIS A 132 -16.85 1.87 -2.17
C HIS A 132 -17.61 0.55 -2.42
N GLU A 133 -17.57 0.04 -3.65
CA GLU A 133 -18.16 -1.26 -4.00
C GLU A 133 -17.46 -2.42 -3.29
N ALA A 134 -16.12 -2.45 -3.33
CA ALA A 134 -15.32 -3.50 -2.68
C ALA A 134 -15.57 -3.55 -1.17
N ILE A 135 -15.56 -2.40 -0.51
CA ILE A 135 -15.80 -2.29 0.93
C ILE A 135 -17.24 -2.68 1.27
N LYS A 136 -18.23 -2.15 0.55
CA LYS A 136 -19.64 -2.48 0.75
C LYS A 136 -19.91 -3.97 0.56
N TYR A 137 -19.37 -4.55 -0.50
CA TYR A 137 -19.53 -5.98 -0.78
C TYR A 137 -18.91 -6.81 0.35
N SER A 138 -17.70 -6.48 0.76
CA SER A 138 -16.99 -7.20 1.82
C SER A 138 -17.74 -7.18 3.15
N ARG A 139 -18.28 -6.03 3.55
CA ARG A 139 -19.10 -5.88 4.75
C ARG A 139 -20.37 -6.73 4.67
N ASN A 140 -21.11 -6.63 3.58
CA ASN A 140 -22.38 -7.34 3.40
C ASN A 140 -22.23 -8.87 3.38
N HIS A 141 -21.09 -9.34 2.85
CA HIS A 141 -20.78 -10.77 2.78
C HIS A 141 -19.90 -11.28 3.94
N ARG A 142 -19.56 -10.40 4.90
CA ARG A 142 -18.71 -10.72 6.06
C ARG A 142 -17.41 -11.41 5.65
N LEU A 143 -16.76 -10.87 4.63
CA LEU A 143 -15.49 -11.41 4.14
C LEU A 143 -14.36 -11.16 5.14
N PRO A 144 -13.38 -12.08 5.27
CA PRO A 144 -12.22 -11.91 6.12
C PRO A 144 -11.19 -10.96 5.49
N ILE A 145 -11.57 -9.69 5.34
CA ILE A 145 -10.74 -8.64 4.74
C ILE A 145 -10.80 -7.38 5.58
N HIS A 146 -9.66 -6.69 5.66
CA HIS A 146 -9.53 -5.38 6.29
C HIS A 146 -8.84 -4.41 5.34
N PHE A 147 -9.42 -3.24 5.13
CA PHE A 147 -8.90 -2.18 4.28
C PHE A 147 -8.17 -1.14 5.13
N ILE A 148 -6.96 -0.74 4.71
CA ILE A 148 -6.17 0.27 5.38
C ILE A 148 -6.03 1.47 4.45
N VAL A 149 -6.62 2.61 4.82
CA VAL A 149 -6.55 3.85 4.07
C VAL A 149 -5.37 4.68 4.55
N GLU A 150 -4.41 4.88 3.66
CA GLU A 150 -3.18 5.63 3.87
C GLU A 150 -3.34 7.02 3.25
N ASP A 151 -3.65 8.04 4.05
CA ASP A 151 -3.89 9.41 3.57
C ASP A 151 -2.63 10.27 3.67
N ASN A 152 -2.01 10.55 2.52
CA ASN A 152 -0.95 11.54 2.39
C ASN A 152 -1.42 12.82 1.68
N ALA A 153 -2.72 13.01 1.57
CA ALA A 153 -3.42 14.12 0.93
C ALA A 153 -3.19 14.23 -0.59
N LYS A 154 -2.51 13.26 -1.23
CA LYS A 154 -2.16 13.35 -2.65
C LYS A 154 -2.30 12.03 -3.39
N SER A 155 -2.71 12.13 -4.64
CA SER A 155 -2.49 11.10 -5.63
C SER A 155 -1.55 11.63 -6.71
N VAL A 156 -0.38 10.99 -6.87
CA VAL A 156 0.67 11.51 -7.76
C VAL A 156 1.08 12.92 -7.32
N CYS A 157 0.74 13.96 -8.06
CA CYS A 157 1.02 15.37 -7.77
C CYS A 157 -0.26 16.15 -7.40
N THR A 158 -1.40 15.49 -7.33
CA THR A 158 -2.72 16.13 -7.26
C THR A 158 -3.29 15.99 -5.85
N ASP A 159 -3.78 17.09 -5.29
CA ASP A 159 -4.46 17.10 -3.99
C ASP A 159 -5.79 16.35 -4.06
N THR A 160 -5.99 15.39 -3.17
CA THR A 160 -7.18 14.54 -3.16
C THR A 160 -8.43 15.33 -2.81
N ARG A 161 -8.34 16.25 -1.86
CA ARG A 161 -9.50 17.02 -1.40
C ARG A 161 -9.93 18.06 -2.43
N GLU A 162 -8.98 18.67 -3.15
CA GLU A 162 -9.27 19.60 -4.24
C GLU A 162 -9.97 18.89 -5.41
N VAL A 163 -9.46 17.72 -5.83
CA VAL A 163 -10.05 16.96 -6.95
C VAL A 163 -11.50 16.57 -6.68
N TRP A 164 -11.77 16.08 -5.47
CA TRP A 164 -13.12 15.67 -5.10
C TRP A 164 -14.00 16.82 -4.60
N ASN A 165 -13.45 18.04 -4.49
CA ASN A 165 -14.11 19.20 -3.88
C ASN A 165 -14.75 18.84 -2.53
N GLN A 166 -13.99 18.10 -1.70
CA GLN A 166 -14.49 17.50 -0.48
C GLN A 166 -13.48 17.72 0.65
N PRO A 167 -13.78 18.56 1.64
CA PRO A 167 -12.85 18.90 2.70
C PRO A 167 -12.58 17.74 3.66
N ARG A 168 -13.54 16.82 3.79
CA ARG A 168 -13.42 15.60 4.58
C ARG A 168 -13.68 14.39 3.70
N LEU A 169 -12.73 13.45 3.66
CA LEU A 169 -12.83 12.24 2.86
C LEU A 169 -13.82 11.22 3.45
N SER A 170 -14.36 10.35 2.61
CA SER A 170 -15.42 9.40 2.96
C SER A 170 -15.06 8.46 4.11
N PHE A 171 -13.78 8.08 4.21
CA PHE A 171 -13.29 7.16 5.24
C PHE A 171 -12.39 7.82 6.28
N GLU A 172 -12.33 9.15 6.30
CA GLU A 172 -11.49 9.89 7.23
C GLU A 172 -11.89 9.66 8.69
N GLY A 173 -10.95 9.09 9.45
CA GLY A 173 -11.15 8.71 10.85
C GLY A 173 -11.92 7.39 11.04
N ALA A 174 -12.11 6.60 9.98
CA ALA A 174 -12.70 5.28 10.11
C ALA A 174 -11.77 4.34 10.89
N ASP A 175 -12.35 3.63 11.87
CA ASP A 175 -11.67 2.60 12.65
C ASP A 175 -12.73 1.58 13.08
N ASP A 176 -13.00 0.60 12.20
CA ASP A 176 -13.97 -0.45 12.44
C ASP A 176 -13.42 -1.83 12.01
N GLU A 177 -14.23 -2.86 12.06
CA GLU A 177 -13.84 -4.22 11.68
C GLU A 177 -13.28 -4.32 10.26
N TYR A 178 -13.71 -3.45 9.33
CA TYR A 178 -13.38 -3.53 7.91
C TYR A 178 -12.44 -2.46 7.43
N ILE A 179 -12.35 -1.33 8.12
CA ILE A 179 -11.55 -0.20 7.68
C ILE A 179 -10.80 0.40 8.86
N SER A 180 -9.52 0.65 8.67
CA SER A 180 -8.74 1.61 9.45
C SER A 180 -8.18 2.71 8.55
N TYR A 181 -8.02 3.88 9.13
CA TYR A 181 -7.53 5.06 8.43
C TYR A 181 -6.44 5.71 9.25
N TYR A 182 -5.38 6.15 8.57
CA TYR A 182 -4.42 7.06 9.16
C TYR A 182 -3.96 8.12 8.17
N ARG A 183 -3.55 9.27 8.69
CA ARG A 183 -2.99 10.37 7.91
C ARG A 183 -1.52 10.57 8.24
N TYR A 184 -0.72 10.85 7.22
CA TYR A 184 0.71 11.08 7.38
C TYR A 184 1.22 12.11 6.37
N GLU A 185 2.45 12.61 6.61
CA GLU A 185 3.13 13.52 5.72
C GLU A 185 4.39 12.85 5.16
N THR A 186 4.60 12.95 3.85
CA THR A 186 5.78 12.42 3.18
C THR A 186 6.70 13.53 2.70
N LYS A 187 8.01 13.32 2.84
CA LYS A 187 9.03 14.23 2.28
C LYS A 187 9.33 13.94 0.81
N TYR A 188 9.01 12.74 0.34
CA TYR A 188 9.41 12.32 -1.00
C TYR A 188 8.38 12.77 -2.05
N PRO A 189 8.86 13.39 -3.18
CA PRO A 189 7.99 13.71 -4.31
C PRO A 189 7.58 12.43 -5.04
N HIS A 190 6.51 12.54 -5.84
CA HIS A 190 6.08 11.46 -6.72
C HIS A 190 6.99 11.36 -7.95
N ALA A 191 7.68 10.24 -8.12
CA ALA A 191 8.50 9.94 -9.28
C ALA A 191 7.68 9.21 -10.36
N GLY A 192 7.91 9.56 -11.64
CA GLY A 192 7.25 8.90 -12.78
C GLY A 192 6.06 9.65 -13.36
N ALA A 193 5.80 10.89 -12.93
CA ALA A 193 4.74 11.77 -13.47
C ALA A 193 5.16 12.55 -14.75
N GLY A 194 6.11 12.04 -15.51
CA GLY A 194 6.64 12.72 -16.70
C GLY A 194 7.67 13.82 -16.43
N VAL A 195 7.88 14.17 -15.18
CA VAL A 195 8.91 15.11 -14.74
C VAL A 195 10.01 14.34 -14.00
N ARG A 196 11.28 14.63 -14.32
CA ARG A 196 12.39 14.06 -13.57
C ARG A 196 12.42 14.66 -12.17
N VAL A 197 12.32 13.82 -11.16
CA VAL A 197 12.45 14.18 -9.75
C VAL A 197 13.76 13.61 -9.18
N GLN A 198 14.21 14.21 -8.08
CA GLN A 198 15.24 13.65 -7.21
C GLN A 198 14.64 13.55 -5.80
N PHE A 199 15.05 12.54 -5.09
CA PHE A 199 14.60 12.29 -3.71
C PHE A 199 15.52 12.98 -2.68
#